data_1c7074c560c8b4133eda52b0b88cb428
#
_entry.id   1c7074c560c8b4133eda52b0b88cb428
#
_cell.length_a   1.000
_cell.length_b   1.000
_cell.length_c   1.000
_cell.angle_alpha   90.00
_cell.angle_beta   90.00
_cell.angle_gamma   90.00
#
_symmetry.space_group_name_H-M   'P 1'
#
loop_
_entity.id
_entity.type
_entity.pdbx_description
1 polymer ?
#
loop_
_entity_poly.entity_id
_entity_poly.type
_entity_poly.pdbx_seq_one_letter_code
_entity_poly.pdbx_strand_id
1 'polypeptide(L)'
;MKKLKIRPRAIVFDMDGVIVDSMPYHFIAWYEALRPWGVRVSCFEVYAQEGERWETTLKGLLKREKIKPTQKILSAIFNLRQKIFKRYFKRYIFHGAYELLVDLRRQGFILGLVTGSPLNEIRRILPVKLLKLFTAVVAGNQVKNGKPHPEPYLRAARLLQLNPKECLVVENAPFGIISAKRAGMACIAVSTSLPKEYLSGADIVVSQLNQISSFIQL
;
A
#
# COMPACT_ATOMS: atom_id res chain seq x y z
N MET A 1 -26.72 2.21 4.89
CA MET A 1 -25.31 2.34 4.46
C MET A 1 -24.97 3.83 4.33
N LYS A 2 -23.88 4.30 4.96
CA LYS A 2 -23.43 5.68 4.87
C LYS A 2 -22.85 5.91 3.45
N LYS A 3 -23.54 6.66 2.60
CA LYS A 3 -22.98 7.08 1.31
C LYS A 3 -21.83 8.06 1.57
N LEU A 4 -20.70 7.88 0.91
CA LEU A 4 -19.64 8.89 0.90
C LEU A 4 -20.24 10.19 0.33
N LYS A 5 -20.09 11.30 1.07
CA LYS A 5 -20.56 12.63 0.63
C LYS A 5 -19.67 13.24 -0.46
N ILE A 6 -18.58 12.55 -0.84
CA ILE A 6 -17.57 13.05 -1.77
C ILE A 6 -17.78 12.38 -3.12
N ARG A 7 -17.78 13.21 -4.17
CA ARG A 7 -17.67 12.76 -5.56
C ARG A 7 -16.21 12.90 -5.98
N PRO A 8 -15.40 11.83 -5.88
CA PRO A 8 -14.00 11.91 -6.21
C PRO A 8 -13.81 12.04 -7.71
N ARG A 9 -12.88 12.87 -8.15
CA ARG A 9 -12.40 12.90 -9.54
C ARG A 9 -11.32 11.84 -9.78
N ALA A 10 -10.57 11.51 -8.75
CA ALA A 10 -9.54 10.48 -8.82
C ALA A 10 -9.69 9.44 -7.70
N ILE A 11 -9.29 8.20 -8.01
CA ILE A 11 -9.18 7.11 -7.06
C ILE A 11 -7.72 6.67 -7.03
N VAL A 12 -7.12 6.74 -5.84
CA VAL A 12 -5.71 6.40 -5.60
C VAL A 12 -5.62 5.10 -4.85
N PHE A 13 -5.11 4.08 -5.51
CA PHE A 13 -5.00 2.73 -4.95
C PHE A 13 -3.64 2.53 -4.30
N ASP A 14 -3.61 1.88 -3.14
CA ASP A 14 -2.44 1.13 -2.75
C ASP A 14 -2.27 -0.11 -3.64
N MET A 15 -1.09 -0.72 -3.62
CA MET A 15 -0.76 -1.88 -4.46
C MET A 15 -0.84 -3.19 -3.69
N ASP A 16 -0.07 -3.27 -2.61
CA ASP A 16 0.21 -4.50 -1.88
C ASP A 16 -0.93 -4.82 -0.91
N GLY A 17 -1.64 -5.92 -1.13
CA GLY A 17 -2.84 -6.26 -0.37
C GLY A 17 -4.11 -5.54 -0.85
N VAL A 18 -4.04 -4.66 -1.86
CA VAL A 18 -5.22 -4.03 -2.49
C VAL A 18 -5.43 -4.57 -3.91
N ILE A 19 -4.44 -4.45 -4.78
CA ILE A 19 -4.51 -4.93 -6.16
C ILE A 19 -3.88 -6.32 -6.28
N VAL A 20 -2.78 -6.53 -5.56
CA VAL A 20 -1.99 -7.76 -5.57
C VAL A 20 -2.00 -8.39 -4.19
N ASP A 21 -2.23 -9.70 -4.11
CA ASP A 21 -2.06 -10.48 -2.89
C ASP A 21 -0.58 -10.79 -2.66
N SER A 22 0.16 -9.77 -2.25
CA SER A 22 1.60 -9.82 -2.00
C SER A 22 1.96 -9.90 -0.51
N MET A 23 1.01 -9.61 0.37
CA MET A 23 1.26 -9.49 1.81
C MET A 23 1.83 -10.76 2.46
N PRO A 24 1.39 -11.99 2.14
CA PRO A 24 2.02 -13.21 2.65
C PRO A 24 3.50 -13.33 2.28
N TYR A 25 3.88 -12.88 1.08
CA TYR A 25 5.27 -12.92 0.62
C TYR A 25 6.12 -11.84 1.27
N HIS A 26 5.55 -10.66 1.58
CA HIS A 26 6.21 -9.64 2.37
C HIS A 26 6.51 -10.15 3.78
N PHE A 27 5.54 -10.82 4.42
CA PHE A 27 5.75 -11.44 5.73
C PHE A 27 6.87 -12.48 5.70
N ILE A 28 6.80 -13.47 4.79
CA ILE A 28 7.83 -14.51 4.65
C ILE A 28 9.21 -13.87 4.43
N ALA A 29 9.29 -12.87 3.58
CA ALA A 29 10.55 -12.22 3.25
C ALA A 29 11.17 -11.49 4.46
N TRP A 30 10.37 -10.77 5.25
CA TRP A 30 10.84 -10.14 6.48
C TRP A 30 11.18 -11.14 7.57
N TYR A 31 10.31 -12.13 7.80
CA TYR A 31 10.52 -13.18 8.80
C TYR A 31 11.85 -13.91 8.58
N GLU A 32 12.09 -14.39 7.37
CA GLU A 32 13.31 -15.11 7.03
C GLU A 32 14.56 -14.21 7.01
N ALA A 33 14.44 -12.95 6.56
CA ALA A 33 15.57 -12.03 6.53
C ALA A 33 16.03 -11.58 7.92
N LEU A 34 15.10 -11.52 8.89
CA LEU A 34 15.36 -11.10 10.27
C LEU A 34 15.83 -12.25 11.16
N ARG A 35 15.46 -13.49 10.82
CA ARG A 35 15.78 -14.69 11.62
C ARG A 35 17.25 -14.85 11.95
N PRO A 36 18.24 -14.64 11.05
CA PRO A 36 19.65 -14.74 11.36
C PRO A 36 20.15 -13.73 12.40
N TRP A 37 19.38 -12.67 12.64
CA TRP A 37 19.66 -11.61 13.61
C TRP A 37 18.94 -11.81 14.96
N GLY A 38 18.22 -12.93 15.11
CA GLY A 38 17.41 -13.20 16.31
C GLY A 38 16.15 -12.32 16.42
N VAL A 39 15.84 -11.53 15.41
CA VAL A 39 14.67 -10.63 15.40
C VAL A 39 13.44 -11.39 14.92
N ARG A 40 12.38 -11.39 15.73
CA ARG A 40 11.11 -12.01 15.38
C ARG A 40 10.08 -10.94 15.02
N VAL A 41 9.29 -11.22 14.00
CA VAL A 41 8.15 -10.40 13.59
C VAL A 41 6.92 -11.28 13.42
N SER A 42 5.77 -10.75 13.80
CA SER A 42 4.48 -11.36 13.52
C SER A 42 3.94 -10.93 12.17
N CYS A 43 3.01 -11.70 11.63
CA CYS A 43 2.26 -11.35 10.42
C CYS A 43 1.55 -9.99 10.60
N PHE A 44 0.94 -9.78 11.77
CA PHE A 44 0.26 -8.54 12.12
C PHE A 44 1.20 -7.32 12.07
N GLU A 45 2.40 -7.42 12.68
CA GLU A 45 3.37 -6.31 12.67
C GLU A 45 3.76 -5.90 11.24
N VAL A 46 3.97 -6.88 10.35
CA VAL A 46 4.31 -6.61 8.96
C VAL A 46 3.15 -5.98 8.21
N TYR A 47 1.92 -6.49 8.41
CA TYR A 47 0.73 -6.01 7.69
C TYR A 47 0.26 -4.64 8.19
N ALA A 48 0.34 -4.38 9.49
CA ALA A 48 -0.08 -3.10 10.07
C ALA A 48 0.80 -1.93 9.63
N GLN A 49 2.07 -2.20 9.35
CA GLN A 49 3.07 -1.21 8.94
C GLN A 49 3.27 -1.15 7.42
N GLU A 50 2.36 -1.75 6.63
CA GLU A 50 2.49 -1.73 5.18
C GLU A 50 2.53 -0.31 4.63
N GLY A 51 3.45 -0.10 3.68
CA GLY A 51 3.69 1.20 3.07
C GLY A 51 4.62 2.13 3.83
N GLU A 52 5.09 1.75 5.03
CA GLU A 52 6.17 2.46 5.71
C GLU A 52 7.50 2.28 4.96
N ARG A 53 8.38 3.25 5.11
CA ARG A 53 9.75 3.09 4.60
C ARG A 53 10.45 1.98 5.36
N TRP A 54 10.99 1.02 4.61
CA TRP A 54 11.66 -0.17 5.17
C TRP A 54 12.78 0.17 6.16
N GLU A 55 13.48 1.30 5.94
CA GLU A 55 14.54 1.76 6.86
C GLU A 55 13.99 2.12 8.23
N THR A 56 12.81 2.72 8.28
CA THR A 56 12.15 3.13 9.54
C THR A 56 11.69 1.90 10.30
N THR A 57 10.94 1.03 9.65
CA THR A 57 10.47 -0.25 10.21
C THR A 57 11.65 -1.07 10.73
N LEU A 58 12.67 -1.28 9.89
CA LEU A 58 13.82 -2.11 10.27
C LEU A 58 14.63 -1.53 11.44
N LYS A 59 14.83 -0.20 11.46
CA LYS A 59 15.48 0.46 12.61
C LYS A 59 14.69 0.26 13.91
N GLY A 60 13.37 0.33 13.86
CA GLY A 60 12.50 0.07 15.00
C GLY A 60 12.65 -1.36 15.53
N LEU A 61 12.57 -2.34 14.63
CA LEU A 61 12.70 -3.76 14.96
C LEU A 61 14.07 -4.10 15.58
N LEU A 62 15.17 -3.61 15.00
CA LEU A 62 16.51 -3.83 15.52
C LEU A 62 16.72 -3.19 16.89
N LYS A 63 16.21 -1.96 17.10
CA LYS A 63 16.27 -1.27 18.40
C LYS A 63 15.51 -2.05 19.50
N ARG A 64 14.36 -2.61 19.19
CA ARG A 64 13.58 -3.45 20.11
C ARG A 64 14.42 -4.61 20.66
N GLU A 65 15.24 -5.22 19.81
CA GLU A 65 16.12 -6.32 20.16
C GLU A 65 17.53 -5.84 20.59
N LYS A 66 17.67 -4.55 20.92
CA LYS A 66 18.94 -3.93 21.37
C LYS A 66 20.10 -4.05 20.35
N ILE A 67 19.79 -4.22 19.08
CA ILE A 67 20.76 -4.30 17.98
C ILE A 67 20.98 -2.88 17.43
N LYS A 68 22.23 -2.42 17.37
CA LYS A 68 22.56 -1.10 16.80
C LYS A 68 22.30 -1.12 15.27
N PRO A 69 21.38 -0.27 14.75
CA PRO A 69 21.01 -0.32 13.33
C PRO A 69 22.05 0.42 12.46
N THR A 70 23.22 -0.21 12.24
CA THR A 70 24.24 0.34 11.34
C THR A 70 23.80 0.21 9.87
N GLN A 71 24.30 1.07 8.99
CA GLN A 71 23.98 1.02 7.56
C GLN A 71 24.33 -0.35 6.95
N LYS A 72 25.44 -0.97 7.38
CA LYS A 72 25.85 -2.31 6.95
C LYS A 72 24.79 -3.35 7.28
N ILE A 73 24.27 -3.35 8.52
CA ILE A 73 23.24 -4.30 8.98
C ILE A 73 21.92 -4.05 8.23
N LEU A 74 21.49 -2.78 8.14
CA LEU A 74 20.27 -2.42 7.42
C LEU A 74 20.30 -2.91 5.97
N SER A 75 21.41 -2.64 5.26
CA SER A 75 21.56 -3.06 3.86
C SER A 75 21.63 -4.58 3.71
N ALA A 76 22.32 -5.28 4.63
CA ALA A 76 22.41 -6.75 4.60
C ALA A 76 21.03 -7.41 4.74
N ILE A 77 20.24 -6.98 5.73
CA ILE A 77 18.89 -7.50 5.96
C ILE A 77 17.98 -7.18 4.78
N PHE A 78 17.98 -5.93 4.31
CA PHE A 78 17.13 -5.52 3.19
C PHE A 78 17.46 -6.28 1.90
N ASN A 79 18.73 -6.43 1.57
CA ASN A 79 19.17 -7.19 0.40
C ASN A 79 18.75 -8.67 0.49
N LEU A 80 18.85 -9.26 1.69
CA LEU A 80 18.38 -10.63 1.92
C LEU A 80 16.87 -10.71 1.75
N ARG A 81 16.12 -9.78 2.36
CA ARG A 81 14.65 -9.67 2.21
C ARG A 81 14.23 -9.59 0.74
N GLN A 82 14.91 -8.77 -0.07
CA GLN A 82 14.62 -8.67 -1.50
C GLN A 82 14.89 -9.98 -2.26
N LYS A 83 15.98 -10.67 -1.95
CA LYS A 83 16.30 -11.99 -2.54
C LYS A 83 15.23 -13.02 -2.20
N ILE A 84 14.80 -13.07 -0.93
CA ILE A 84 13.76 -13.99 -0.46
C ILE A 84 12.41 -13.65 -1.13
N PHE A 85 12.00 -12.39 -1.12
CA PHE A 85 10.78 -11.96 -1.80
C PHE A 85 10.79 -12.37 -3.27
N LYS A 86 11.87 -12.08 -3.99
CA LYS A 86 12.00 -12.47 -5.42
C LYS A 86 11.92 -13.98 -5.63
N ARG A 87 12.44 -14.79 -4.70
CA ARG A 87 12.42 -16.25 -4.78
C ARG A 87 11.04 -16.85 -4.59
N TYR A 88 10.27 -16.32 -3.64
CA TYR A 88 9.00 -16.92 -3.25
C TYR A 88 7.79 -16.25 -3.90
N PHE A 89 7.91 -14.99 -4.31
CA PHE A 89 6.79 -14.22 -4.84
C PHE A 89 6.18 -14.89 -6.07
N LYS A 90 4.87 -15.16 -5.95
CA LYS A 90 4.00 -15.57 -7.07
C LYS A 90 2.95 -14.47 -7.25
N ARG A 91 2.82 -13.99 -8.48
CA ARG A 91 1.87 -12.94 -8.79
C ARG A 91 0.44 -13.47 -8.71
N TYR A 92 -0.31 -12.91 -7.81
CA TYR A 92 -1.74 -13.13 -7.71
C TYR A 92 -2.43 -11.77 -7.66
N ILE A 93 -3.19 -11.44 -8.69
CA ILE A 93 -4.03 -10.23 -8.73
C ILE A 93 -5.36 -10.60 -8.08
N PHE A 94 -5.84 -9.78 -7.15
CA PHE A 94 -7.14 -10.03 -6.54
C PHE A 94 -8.23 -10.12 -7.60
N HIS A 95 -9.15 -11.07 -7.41
CA HIS A 95 -10.26 -11.29 -8.32
C HIS A 95 -11.09 -10.00 -8.49
N GLY A 96 -11.40 -9.66 -9.73
CA GLY A 96 -12.15 -8.44 -10.07
C GLY A 96 -11.33 -7.13 -10.02
N ALA A 97 -10.03 -7.16 -9.63
CA ALA A 97 -9.24 -5.92 -9.55
C ALA A 97 -9.02 -5.29 -10.93
N TYR A 98 -8.74 -6.08 -11.96
CA TYR A 98 -8.57 -5.57 -13.32
C TYR A 98 -9.87 -4.97 -13.86
N GLU A 99 -10.95 -5.69 -13.73
CA GLU A 99 -12.29 -5.29 -14.16
C GLU A 99 -12.71 -3.99 -13.48
N LEU A 100 -12.54 -3.90 -12.17
CA LEU A 100 -12.82 -2.69 -11.40
C LEU A 100 -12.04 -1.47 -11.94
N LEU A 101 -10.73 -1.61 -12.14
CA LEU A 101 -9.89 -0.51 -12.63
C LEU A 101 -10.30 -0.06 -14.04
N VAL A 102 -10.62 -1.00 -14.92
CA VAL A 102 -11.11 -0.70 -16.28
C VAL A 102 -12.44 0.02 -16.22
N ASP A 103 -13.39 -0.46 -15.41
CA ASP A 103 -14.72 0.13 -15.29
C ASP A 103 -14.68 1.53 -14.68
N LEU A 104 -13.84 1.76 -13.68
CA LEU A 104 -13.63 3.09 -13.12
C LEU A 104 -13.05 4.07 -14.15
N ARG A 105 -12.11 3.61 -14.98
CA ARG A 105 -11.59 4.42 -16.10
C ARG A 105 -12.68 4.74 -17.13
N ARG A 106 -13.52 3.78 -17.49
CA ARG A 106 -14.66 3.96 -18.42
C ARG A 106 -15.68 4.95 -17.86
N GLN A 107 -15.89 4.98 -16.56
CA GLN A 107 -16.74 5.94 -15.86
C GLN A 107 -16.10 7.34 -15.77
N GLY A 108 -14.88 7.57 -16.24
CA GLY A 108 -14.22 8.86 -16.26
C GLY A 108 -13.34 9.16 -15.05
N PHE A 109 -13.18 8.24 -14.09
CA PHE A 109 -12.27 8.44 -12.96
C PHE A 109 -10.80 8.43 -13.39
N ILE A 110 -10.02 9.32 -12.81
CA ILE A 110 -8.55 9.32 -12.93
C ILE A 110 -8.00 8.34 -11.90
N LEU A 111 -7.07 7.45 -12.30
CA LEU A 111 -6.50 6.46 -11.39
C LEU A 111 -5.06 6.80 -11.03
N GLY A 112 -4.74 6.71 -9.73
CA GLY A 112 -3.40 6.80 -9.17
C GLY A 112 -3.00 5.51 -8.46
N LEU A 113 -1.70 5.25 -8.38
CA LEU A 113 -1.10 4.15 -7.63
C LEU A 113 -0.09 4.71 -6.63
N VAL A 114 -0.18 4.30 -5.37
CA VAL A 114 0.76 4.68 -4.30
C VAL A 114 1.17 3.43 -3.54
N THR A 115 2.46 3.11 -3.53
CA THR A 115 2.99 1.93 -2.83
C THR A 115 4.27 2.23 -2.07
N GLY A 116 4.53 1.50 -0.98
CA GLY A 116 5.82 1.49 -0.27
C GLY A 116 6.93 0.78 -1.05
N SER A 117 6.57 -0.03 -2.05
CA SER A 117 7.51 -0.75 -2.90
C SER A 117 8.30 0.19 -3.81
N PRO A 118 9.61 -0.06 -4.06
CA PRO A 118 10.39 0.75 -4.99
C PRO A 118 9.96 0.52 -6.44
N LEU A 119 10.21 1.50 -7.30
CA LEU A 119 9.72 1.52 -8.69
C LEU A 119 10.11 0.27 -9.51
N ASN A 120 11.30 -0.28 -9.28
CA ASN A 120 11.75 -1.50 -9.95
C ASN A 120 10.98 -2.75 -9.52
N GLU A 121 10.44 -2.79 -8.30
CA GLU A 121 9.58 -3.89 -7.83
C GLU A 121 8.16 -3.77 -8.42
N ILE A 122 7.60 -2.58 -8.54
CA ILE A 122 6.27 -2.36 -9.12
C ILE A 122 6.13 -3.06 -10.48
N ARG A 123 7.13 -2.92 -11.36
CA ARG A 123 7.13 -3.53 -12.69
C ARG A 123 7.20 -5.06 -12.66
N ARG A 124 7.67 -5.66 -11.57
CA ARG A 124 7.68 -7.12 -11.37
C ARG A 124 6.35 -7.62 -10.82
N ILE A 125 5.77 -6.84 -9.91
CA ILE A 125 4.54 -7.18 -9.19
C ILE A 125 3.32 -6.97 -10.09
N LEU A 126 3.19 -5.80 -10.74
CA LEU A 126 2.06 -5.48 -11.60
C LEU A 126 2.31 -5.84 -13.08
N PRO A 127 1.36 -6.50 -13.75
CA PRO A 127 1.37 -6.62 -15.20
C PRO A 127 1.35 -5.25 -15.88
N VAL A 128 2.04 -5.14 -17.01
CA VAL A 128 2.12 -3.88 -17.78
C VAL A 128 0.73 -3.35 -18.15
N LYS A 129 -0.22 -4.24 -18.48
CA LYS A 129 -1.61 -3.87 -18.81
C LYS A 129 -2.33 -3.17 -17.65
N LEU A 130 -2.08 -3.60 -16.40
CA LEU A 130 -2.62 -2.94 -15.20
C LEU A 130 -1.93 -1.61 -14.94
N LEU A 131 -0.60 -1.59 -15.05
CA LEU A 131 0.17 -0.38 -14.78
C LEU A 131 -0.20 0.78 -15.73
N LYS A 132 -0.56 0.48 -16.98
CA LYS A 132 -1.02 1.46 -17.97
C LYS A 132 -2.37 2.11 -17.63
N LEU A 133 -3.16 1.56 -16.71
CA LEU A 133 -4.42 2.16 -16.28
C LEU A 133 -4.21 3.36 -15.35
N PHE A 134 -3.05 3.46 -14.71
CA PHE A 134 -2.75 4.54 -13.76
C PHE A 134 -2.15 5.75 -14.47
N THR A 135 -2.73 6.92 -14.22
CA THR A 135 -2.22 8.21 -14.70
C THR A 135 -1.00 8.66 -13.92
N ALA A 136 -0.96 8.35 -12.62
CA ALA A 136 0.16 8.65 -11.74
C ALA A 136 0.57 7.42 -10.93
N VAL A 137 1.88 7.23 -10.74
CA VAL A 137 2.46 6.17 -9.89
C VAL A 137 3.45 6.81 -8.94
N VAL A 138 3.27 6.58 -7.64
CA VAL A 138 4.18 7.01 -6.58
C VAL A 138 4.74 5.77 -5.90
N ALA A 139 6.05 5.56 -6.06
CA ALA A 139 6.80 4.47 -5.44
C ALA A 139 7.46 4.91 -4.14
N GLY A 140 7.75 3.97 -3.23
CA GLY A 140 8.33 4.23 -1.92
C GLY A 140 9.68 4.94 -1.96
N ASN A 141 10.49 4.73 -3.00
CA ASN A 141 11.77 5.41 -3.19
C ASN A 141 11.65 6.81 -3.86
N GLN A 142 10.45 7.27 -4.15
CA GLN A 142 10.19 8.59 -4.73
C GLN A 142 9.71 9.62 -3.68
N VAL A 143 9.56 9.22 -2.42
CA VAL A 143 9.15 10.08 -1.31
C VAL A 143 10.21 10.09 -0.22
N LYS A 144 10.31 11.20 0.50
CA LYS A 144 11.20 11.32 1.66
C LYS A 144 10.61 10.56 2.85
N ASN A 145 9.32 10.71 3.09
CA ASN A 145 8.60 10.09 4.19
C ASN A 145 7.53 9.14 3.63
N GLY A 146 7.59 7.85 4.00
CA GLY A 146 6.57 6.86 3.69
C GLY A 146 5.34 6.98 4.59
N LYS A 147 4.32 6.15 4.36
CA LYS A 147 3.17 6.00 5.25
C LYS A 147 3.67 5.71 6.68
N PRO A 148 3.08 6.24 7.73
CA PRO A 148 1.82 6.99 7.82
C PRO A 148 1.94 8.51 7.57
N HIS A 149 3.07 9.00 7.01
CA HIS A 149 3.20 10.39 6.60
C HIS A 149 2.33 10.67 5.37
N PRO A 150 1.69 11.85 5.23
CA PRO A 150 0.78 12.14 4.11
C PRO A 150 1.48 12.33 2.76
N GLU A 151 2.80 12.46 2.74
CA GLU A 151 3.59 12.80 1.54
C GLU A 151 3.29 11.91 0.32
N PRO A 152 3.17 10.56 0.43
CA PRO A 152 2.91 9.71 -0.73
C PRO A 152 1.60 10.06 -1.43
N TYR A 153 0.53 10.27 -0.68
CA TYR A 153 -0.78 10.61 -1.23
C TYR A 153 -0.87 12.06 -1.70
N LEU A 154 -0.26 13.02 -0.99
CA LEU A 154 -0.13 14.40 -1.44
C LEU A 154 0.67 14.49 -2.74
N ARG A 155 1.72 13.69 -2.89
CA ARG A 155 2.48 13.59 -4.14
C ARG A 155 1.62 13.04 -5.28
N ALA A 156 0.82 12.00 -5.01
CA ALA A 156 -0.12 11.46 -6.01
C ALA A 156 -1.12 12.52 -6.47
N ALA A 157 -1.78 13.24 -5.54
CA ALA A 157 -2.71 14.32 -5.89
C ALA A 157 -2.03 15.39 -6.75
N ARG A 158 -0.80 15.80 -6.42
CA ARG A 158 -0.03 16.78 -7.21
C ARG A 158 0.25 16.27 -8.63
N LEU A 159 0.66 15.01 -8.79
CA LEU A 159 0.89 14.40 -10.11
C LEU A 159 -0.39 14.29 -10.94
N LEU A 160 -1.53 14.10 -10.27
CA LEU A 160 -2.85 14.08 -10.90
C LEU A 160 -3.43 15.48 -11.15
N GLN A 161 -2.76 16.54 -10.66
CA GLN A 161 -3.22 17.94 -10.74
C GLN A 161 -4.59 18.16 -10.09
N LEU A 162 -4.82 17.52 -8.94
CA LEU A 162 -6.07 17.57 -8.19
C LEU A 162 -5.84 18.01 -6.74
N ASN A 163 -6.90 18.60 -6.16
CA ASN A 163 -6.92 18.85 -4.72
C ASN A 163 -7.06 17.51 -3.98
N PRO A 164 -6.39 17.29 -2.84
CA PRO A 164 -6.56 16.07 -2.05
C PRO A 164 -8.02 15.72 -1.75
N LYS A 165 -8.90 16.71 -1.53
CA LYS A 165 -10.32 16.49 -1.28
C LYS A 165 -11.08 15.92 -2.47
N GLU A 166 -10.53 16.00 -3.68
CA GLU A 166 -11.08 15.40 -4.90
C GLU A 166 -10.60 13.97 -5.13
N CYS A 167 -9.74 13.46 -4.22
CA CYS A 167 -9.16 12.12 -4.29
C CYS A 167 -9.79 11.19 -3.24
N LEU A 168 -10.09 9.98 -3.66
CA LEU A 168 -10.45 8.85 -2.80
C LEU A 168 -9.30 7.88 -2.76
N VAL A 169 -8.90 7.44 -1.58
CA VAL A 169 -7.88 6.40 -1.40
C VAL A 169 -8.52 5.03 -1.16
N VAL A 170 -7.94 4.00 -1.75
CA VAL A 170 -8.25 2.59 -1.47
C VAL A 170 -7.05 1.94 -0.83
N GLU A 171 -7.23 1.41 0.38
CA GLU A 171 -6.17 0.91 1.26
C GLU A 171 -6.53 -0.41 1.94
N ASN A 172 -5.55 -1.07 2.59
CA ASN A 172 -5.75 -2.31 3.34
C ASN A 172 -5.01 -2.31 4.69
N ALA A 173 -4.27 -1.24 5.02
CA ALA A 173 -3.41 -1.21 6.20
C ALA A 173 -3.60 0.09 7.02
N PRO A 174 -3.44 0.02 8.36
CA PRO A 174 -3.60 1.18 9.25
C PRO A 174 -2.71 2.37 8.88
N PHE A 175 -1.44 2.14 8.56
CA PHE A 175 -0.51 3.21 8.21
C PHE A 175 -0.91 3.92 6.91
N GLY A 176 -1.43 3.18 5.94
CA GLY A 176 -1.95 3.74 4.71
C GLY A 176 -3.20 4.58 4.93
N ILE A 177 -4.13 4.09 5.74
CA ILE A 177 -5.34 4.82 6.13
C ILE A 177 -4.97 6.14 6.83
N ILE A 178 -4.07 6.09 7.82
CA ILE A 178 -3.59 7.29 8.52
C ILE A 178 -2.95 8.28 7.54
N SER A 179 -2.16 7.79 6.60
CA SER A 179 -1.51 8.62 5.56
C SER A 179 -2.55 9.33 4.68
N ALA A 180 -3.58 8.60 4.23
CA ALA A 180 -4.68 9.15 3.43
C ALA A 180 -5.47 10.22 4.21
N LYS A 181 -5.82 9.93 5.46
CA LYS A 181 -6.57 10.87 6.32
C LYS A 181 -5.76 12.13 6.63
N ARG A 182 -4.45 11.99 6.90
CA ARG A 182 -3.54 13.14 7.09
C ARG A 182 -3.35 13.95 5.81
N ALA A 183 -3.48 13.33 4.64
CA ALA A 183 -3.49 14.04 3.35
C ALA A 183 -4.80 14.78 3.08
N GLY A 184 -5.81 14.64 3.93
CA GLY A 184 -7.14 15.25 3.74
C GLY A 184 -8.00 14.52 2.71
N MET A 185 -7.68 13.25 2.41
CA MET A 185 -8.40 12.41 1.45
C MET A 185 -9.44 11.54 2.15
N ALA A 186 -10.54 11.22 1.46
CA ALA A 186 -11.43 10.13 1.85
C ALA A 186 -10.72 8.79 1.65
N CYS A 187 -11.07 7.79 2.46
CA CYS A 187 -10.43 6.48 2.43
C CYS A 187 -11.47 5.36 2.55
N ILE A 188 -11.46 4.44 1.59
CA ILE A 188 -12.13 3.14 1.69
C ILE A 188 -11.04 2.10 1.98
N ALA A 189 -11.22 1.31 3.05
CA ALA A 189 -10.33 0.21 3.34
C ALA A 189 -10.94 -1.13 2.88
N VAL A 190 -10.07 -2.02 2.39
CA VAL A 190 -10.43 -3.41 2.03
C VAL A 190 -9.78 -4.35 3.02
N SER A 191 -10.58 -5.21 3.69
CA SER A 191 -10.09 -6.15 4.71
C SER A 191 -9.50 -7.44 4.10
N THR A 192 -8.57 -7.28 3.18
CA THR A 192 -7.85 -8.36 2.49
C THR A 192 -6.68 -8.91 3.30
N SER A 193 -6.05 -8.07 4.12
CA SER A 193 -4.85 -8.42 4.87
C SER A 193 -5.08 -8.44 6.38
N LEU A 194 -5.95 -7.59 6.89
CA LEU A 194 -6.25 -7.44 8.31
C LEU A 194 -7.76 -7.47 8.57
N PRO A 195 -8.18 -7.93 9.75
CA PRO A 195 -9.57 -7.81 10.22
C PRO A 195 -10.05 -6.36 10.22
N LYS A 196 -11.36 -6.15 10.04
CA LYS A 196 -11.99 -4.82 9.92
C LYS A 196 -11.73 -3.91 11.11
N GLU A 197 -11.60 -4.50 12.29
CA GLU A 197 -11.37 -3.79 13.56
C GLU A 197 -10.10 -2.94 13.52
N TYR A 198 -9.08 -3.38 12.78
CA TYR A 198 -7.82 -2.65 12.60
C TYR A 198 -7.89 -1.56 11.51
N LEU A 199 -8.97 -1.53 10.74
CA LEU A 199 -9.17 -0.61 9.62
C LEU A 199 -10.19 0.51 9.92
N SER A 200 -10.62 0.63 11.17
CA SER A 200 -11.69 1.56 11.63
C SER A 200 -11.37 3.05 11.40
N GLY A 201 -10.11 3.41 11.13
CA GLY A 201 -9.73 4.78 10.74
C GLY A 201 -10.17 5.19 9.33
N ALA A 202 -10.60 4.25 8.48
CA ALA A 202 -11.16 4.54 7.16
C ALA A 202 -12.60 5.05 7.26
N ASP A 203 -13.05 5.80 6.25
CA ASP A 203 -14.44 6.28 6.18
C ASP A 203 -15.42 5.13 5.92
N ILE A 204 -14.98 4.12 5.19
CA ILE A 204 -15.72 2.88 4.88
C ILE A 204 -14.75 1.70 4.90
N VAL A 205 -15.21 0.55 5.41
CA VAL A 205 -14.47 -0.71 5.33
C VAL A 205 -15.31 -1.73 4.57
N VAL A 206 -14.73 -2.29 3.51
CA VAL A 206 -15.34 -3.34 2.68
C VAL A 206 -14.54 -4.63 2.78
N SER A 207 -15.14 -5.76 2.43
CA SER A 207 -14.45 -7.07 2.42
C SER A 207 -13.88 -7.44 1.06
N GLN A 208 -14.37 -6.83 -0.01
CA GLN A 208 -13.96 -7.13 -1.38
C GLN A 208 -13.87 -5.87 -2.22
N LEU A 209 -12.93 -5.84 -3.18
CA LEU A 209 -12.68 -4.69 -4.05
C LEU A 209 -13.91 -4.28 -4.88
N ASN A 210 -14.69 -5.23 -5.37
CA ASN A 210 -15.88 -4.96 -6.19
C ASN A 210 -16.96 -4.15 -5.45
N GLN A 211 -16.96 -4.18 -4.11
CA GLN A 211 -17.90 -3.40 -3.30
C GLN A 211 -17.62 -1.90 -3.35
N ILE A 212 -16.41 -1.49 -3.74
CA ILE A 212 -16.00 -0.07 -3.80
C ILE A 212 -16.94 0.73 -4.71
N SER A 213 -17.31 0.18 -5.86
CA SER A 213 -18.20 0.84 -6.84
C SER A 213 -19.55 1.25 -6.26
N SER A 214 -20.03 0.58 -5.20
CA SER A 214 -21.30 0.90 -4.53
C SER A 214 -21.26 2.20 -3.75
N PHE A 215 -20.08 2.72 -3.44
CA PHE A 215 -19.85 3.91 -2.61
C PHE A 215 -19.37 5.12 -3.40
N ILE A 216 -19.08 4.95 -4.69
CA ILE A 216 -18.54 5.99 -5.57
C ILE A 216 -19.63 6.36 -6.57
N GLN A 217 -19.92 7.67 -6.68
CA GLN A 217 -20.77 8.24 -7.73
C GLN A 217 -20.00 9.40 -8.36
N LEU A 218 -20.06 9.52 -9.69
CA LEU A 218 -19.66 10.72 -10.43
C LEU A 218 -20.57 11.90 -10.12
#